data_006f2cb1f8c29a40cbb7060de9bf8021
#
_entry.id   006f2cb1f8c29a40cbb7060de9bf8021
#
_cell.length_a   1.000
_cell.length_b   1.000
_cell.length_c   1.000
_cell.angle_alpha   90.00
_cell.angle_beta   90.00
_cell.angle_gamma   90.00
#
_symmetry.space_group_name_H-M   'P 1'
#
loop_
_entity.id
_entity.type
_entity.pdbx_description
1 polymer ?
#
loop_
_entity_poly.entity_id
_entity_poly.type
_entity_poly.pdbx_seq_one_letter_code
_entity_poly.pdbx_strand_id
1 'polypeptide(L)'
;MGNERGKLKVFKSGATRSQDAEKERFDLICPFAMKRLAVVYSEGAETHGSANWERGVPLDATLNHLERHLQLWKMEKKSGNKIDGDDHLAKVAWGAFALMHYEEVGPVDLGTLVPRDKLPPLDKPSSSSSSSSSSSEDYDPKGVLGF
;
A
#
# COMPACT_ATOMS: atom_id res chain seq x y z
N MET A 1 -34.53 -23.38 -13.04
CA MET A 1 -33.68 -22.20 -12.75
C MET A 1 -33.16 -21.68 -14.08
N GLY A 2 -33.75 -20.59 -14.56
CA GLY A 2 -33.43 -20.00 -15.86
C GLY A 2 -32.06 -19.36 -15.82
N ASN A 3 -31.19 -19.83 -16.70
CA ASN A 3 -29.90 -19.22 -16.98
C ASN A 3 -30.19 -17.93 -17.78
N GLU A 4 -30.28 -16.80 -17.10
CA GLU A 4 -30.31 -15.49 -17.76
C GLU A 4 -28.93 -15.23 -18.37
N ARG A 5 -28.73 -15.78 -19.56
CA ARG A 5 -27.61 -15.37 -20.42
C ARG A 5 -27.78 -13.88 -20.69
N GLY A 6 -26.83 -13.09 -20.15
CA GLY A 6 -26.85 -11.64 -20.24
C GLY A 6 -27.17 -11.17 -21.68
N LYS A 7 -27.92 -10.08 -21.80
CA LYS A 7 -28.29 -9.47 -23.07
C LYS A 7 -27.04 -9.27 -23.93
N LEU A 8 -27.08 -9.75 -25.18
CA LEU A 8 -25.99 -9.55 -26.12
C LEU A 8 -26.08 -8.15 -26.75
N LYS A 9 -24.96 -7.47 -26.80
CA LYS A 9 -24.78 -6.25 -27.60
C LYS A 9 -24.29 -6.68 -28.99
N VAL A 10 -25.00 -6.22 -30.01
CA VAL A 10 -24.63 -6.44 -31.42
C VAL A 10 -23.94 -5.20 -31.94
N PHE A 11 -22.76 -5.34 -32.49
CA PHE A 11 -22.00 -4.26 -33.14
C PHE A 11 -22.39 -4.10 -34.60
N LYS A 12 -22.08 -2.95 -35.18
CA LYS A 12 -22.33 -2.68 -36.62
C LYS A 12 -21.65 -3.69 -37.56
N SER A 13 -20.57 -4.31 -37.12
CA SER A 13 -19.85 -5.39 -37.82
C SER A 13 -20.57 -6.73 -37.83
N GLY A 14 -21.67 -6.87 -37.08
CA GLY A 14 -22.36 -8.13 -36.85
C GLY A 14 -21.78 -8.96 -35.70
N ALA A 15 -20.65 -8.56 -35.12
CA ALA A 15 -20.10 -9.22 -33.95
C ALA A 15 -20.99 -9.02 -32.73
N THR A 16 -21.01 -10.01 -31.85
CA THR A 16 -21.82 -9.99 -30.61
C THR A 16 -20.91 -10.09 -29.39
N ARG A 17 -21.31 -9.41 -28.31
CA ARG A 17 -20.64 -9.51 -27.00
C ARG A 17 -21.69 -9.42 -25.89
N SER A 18 -21.45 -10.06 -24.76
CA SER A 18 -22.27 -9.84 -23.57
C SER A 18 -22.23 -8.38 -23.13
N GLN A 19 -23.37 -7.86 -22.63
CA GLN A 19 -23.41 -6.48 -22.13
C GLN A 19 -22.49 -6.33 -20.90
N ASP A 20 -21.76 -5.21 -20.84
CA ASP A 20 -20.79 -4.93 -19.79
C ASP A 20 -21.40 -4.19 -18.59
N ALA A 21 -22.74 -4.12 -18.50
CA ALA A 21 -23.45 -3.32 -17.47
C ALA A 21 -23.15 -3.77 -16.02
N GLU A 22 -22.71 -5.01 -15.84
CA GLU A 22 -22.42 -5.61 -14.53
C GLU A 22 -20.95 -6.03 -14.40
N LYS A 23 -20.08 -5.55 -15.30
CA LYS A 23 -18.65 -5.86 -15.29
C LYS A 23 -17.85 -4.68 -14.79
N GLU A 24 -16.75 -5.00 -14.14
CA GLU A 24 -15.78 -4.01 -13.71
C GLU A 24 -15.26 -3.22 -14.90
N ARG A 25 -15.19 -1.91 -14.71
CA ARG A 25 -14.82 -0.95 -15.75
C ARG A 25 -13.33 -0.60 -15.66
N PHE A 26 -12.46 -1.54 -15.99
CA PHE A 26 -11.00 -1.33 -16.02
C PHE A 26 -10.57 -0.22 -17.00
N ASP A 27 -11.39 0.03 -18.02
CA ASP A 27 -11.19 1.12 -18.99
C ASP A 27 -11.29 2.53 -18.39
N LEU A 28 -11.87 2.67 -17.20
CA LEU A 28 -11.94 3.93 -16.46
C LEU A 28 -10.70 4.19 -15.59
N ILE A 29 -9.84 3.19 -15.40
CA ILE A 29 -8.61 3.36 -14.63
C ILE A 29 -7.61 4.17 -15.46
N CYS A 30 -7.08 5.25 -14.87
CA CYS A 30 -6.13 6.12 -15.55
C CYS A 30 -4.83 5.37 -15.91
N PRO A 31 -4.48 5.23 -17.22
CA PRO A 31 -3.30 4.48 -17.63
C PRO A 31 -1.98 5.11 -17.17
N PHE A 32 -1.93 6.43 -17.02
CA PHE A 32 -0.74 7.13 -16.51
C PHE A 32 -0.50 6.82 -15.01
N ALA A 33 -1.56 6.76 -14.20
CA ALA A 33 -1.46 6.36 -12.81
C ALA A 33 -1.01 4.89 -12.68
N MET A 34 -1.59 4.01 -13.49
CA MET A 34 -1.19 2.59 -13.54
C MET A 34 0.26 2.40 -13.96
N LYS A 35 0.76 3.20 -14.93
CA LYS A 35 2.18 3.16 -15.32
C LYS A 35 3.10 3.51 -14.15
N ARG A 36 2.78 4.57 -13.41
CA ARG A 36 3.57 4.98 -12.22
C ARG A 36 3.58 3.89 -11.16
N LEU A 37 2.42 3.29 -10.89
CA LEU A 37 2.31 2.17 -9.94
C LEU A 37 3.14 0.96 -10.42
N ALA A 38 3.10 0.62 -11.71
CA ALA A 38 3.87 -0.48 -12.27
C ALA A 38 5.39 -0.28 -12.12
N VAL A 39 5.88 0.97 -12.18
CA VAL A 39 7.30 1.28 -11.90
C VAL A 39 7.67 0.89 -10.49
N VAL A 40 6.84 1.24 -9.48
CA VAL A 40 7.10 0.86 -8.07
C VAL A 40 7.16 -0.66 -7.89
N TYR A 41 6.27 -1.41 -8.56
CA TYR A 41 6.32 -2.88 -8.56
C TYR A 41 7.62 -3.41 -9.20
N SER A 42 8.10 -2.80 -10.28
CA SER A 42 9.34 -3.19 -10.94
C SER A 42 10.56 -2.95 -10.04
N GLU A 43 10.65 -1.79 -9.41
CA GLU A 43 11.73 -1.45 -8.46
C GLU A 43 11.74 -2.43 -7.26
N GLY A 44 10.57 -2.75 -6.72
CA GLY A 44 10.43 -3.73 -5.66
C GLY A 44 10.85 -5.13 -6.11
N ALA A 45 10.50 -5.52 -7.33
CA ALA A 45 10.88 -6.82 -7.90
C ALA A 45 12.39 -6.95 -8.09
N GLU A 46 13.07 -5.91 -8.54
CA GLU A 46 14.53 -5.87 -8.68
C GLU A 46 15.25 -6.02 -7.32
N THR A 47 14.69 -5.42 -6.27
CA THR A 47 15.30 -5.42 -4.93
C THR A 47 15.01 -6.70 -4.15
N HIS A 48 13.77 -7.20 -4.21
CA HIS A 48 13.27 -8.24 -3.30
C HIS A 48 12.79 -9.51 -4.01
N GLY A 49 12.69 -9.51 -5.33
CA GLY A 49 12.06 -10.56 -6.13
C GLY A 49 10.59 -10.28 -6.42
N SER A 50 10.14 -10.69 -7.62
CA SER A 50 8.86 -10.30 -8.21
C SER A 50 7.62 -10.65 -7.38
N ALA A 51 7.65 -11.73 -6.61
CA ALA A 51 6.53 -12.19 -5.80
C ALA A 51 6.76 -11.99 -4.28
N ASN A 52 7.77 -11.21 -3.90
CA ASN A 52 8.09 -11.06 -2.48
C ASN A 52 6.95 -10.41 -1.68
N TRP A 53 6.32 -9.39 -2.21
CA TRP A 53 5.21 -8.67 -1.57
C TRP A 53 3.97 -9.56 -1.36
N GLU A 54 3.74 -10.55 -2.22
CA GLU A 54 2.63 -11.50 -2.11
C GLU A 54 2.75 -12.43 -0.89
N ARG A 55 3.94 -12.55 -0.32
CA ARG A 55 4.17 -13.32 0.92
C ARG A 55 3.56 -12.65 2.15
N GLY A 56 3.14 -11.41 2.00
CA GLY A 56 2.60 -10.59 3.06
C GLY A 56 3.65 -9.75 3.77
N VAL A 57 3.33 -8.47 3.89
CA VAL A 57 4.09 -7.53 4.71
C VAL A 57 3.19 -7.18 5.90
N PRO A 58 3.71 -7.15 7.13
CA PRO A 58 2.90 -6.80 8.29
C PRO A 58 2.12 -5.50 8.08
N LEU A 59 0.87 -5.48 8.57
CA LEU A 59 -0.06 -4.38 8.33
C LEU A 59 0.47 -3.05 8.87
N ASP A 60 1.04 -3.06 10.07
CA ASP A 60 1.65 -1.90 10.69
C ASP A 60 2.85 -1.36 9.87
N ALA A 61 3.67 -2.24 9.35
CA ALA A 61 4.78 -1.88 8.48
C ALA A 61 4.29 -1.28 7.16
N THR A 62 3.25 -1.86 6.55
CA THR A 62 2.65 -1.36 5.30
C THR A 62 1.98 0.00 5.52
N LEU A 63 1.24 0.17 6.62
CA LEU A 63 0.63 1.44 6.99
C LEU A 63 1.69 2.53 7.25
N ASN A 64 2.72 2.22 8.03
CA ASN A 64 3.80 3.17 8.29
C ASN A 64 4.52 3.59 6.99
N HIS A 65 4.76 2.65 6.08
CA HIS A 65 5.32 2.93 4.76
C HIS A 65 4.43 3.89 3.96
N LEU A 66 3.15 3.59 3.86
CA LEU A 66 2.16 4.40 3.16
C LEU A 66 2.08 5.82 3.75
N GLU A 67 1.93 5.92 5.06
CA GLU A 67 1.85 7.22 5.76
C GLU A 67 3.12 8.04 5.60
N ARG A 68 4.30 7.42 5.70
CA ARG A 68 5.57 8.09 5.48
C ARG A 68 5.65 8.70 4.08
N HIS A 69 5.35 7.93 3.04
CA HIS A 69 5.38 8.45 1.67
C HIS A 69 4.31 9.52 1.42
N LEU A 70 3.16 9.43 2.07
CA LEU A 70 2.15 10.48 2.01
C LEU A 70 2.66 11.79 2.62
N GLN A 71 3.38 11.74 3.76
CA GLN A 71 3.97 12.93 4.37
C GLN A 71 5.07 13.53 3.48
N LEU A 72 5.95 12.70 2.92
CA LEU A 72 7.01 13.15 2.01
C LEU A 72 6.41 13.84 0.78
N TRP A 73 5.39 13.27 0.18
CA TRP A 73 4.66 13.91 -0.92
C TRP A 73 4.06 15.26 -0.52
N LYS A 74 3.46 15.38 0.67
CA LYS A 74 2.93 16.64 1.18
C LYS A 74 4.04 17.68 1.36
N MET A 75 5.20 17.26 1.86
CA MET A 75 6.36 18.14 2.03
C MET A 75 6.87 18.66 0.67
N GLU A 76 7.00 17.78 -0.33
CA GLU A 76 7.34 18.19 -1.70
C GLU A 76 6.35 19.22 -2.25
N LYS A 77 5.05 19.01 -2.04
CA LYS A 77 4.02 19.97 -2.50
C LYS A 77 4.09 21.32 -1.80
N LYS A 78 4.43 21.32 -0.53
CA LYS A 78 4.57 22.57 0.25
C LYS A 78 5.85 23.31 -0.07
N SER A 79 6.96 22.62 -0.26
CA SER A 79 8.26 23.23 -0.54
C SER A 79 8.47 23.58 -2.01
N GLY A 80 7.74 22.94 -2.92
CA GLY A 80 7.96 23.02 -4.36
C GLY A 80 9.20 22.26 -4.84
N ASN A 81 9.91 21.56 -3.95
CA ASN A 81 11.13 20.82 -4.25
C ASN A 81 10.91 19.32 -4.10
N LYS A 82 11.62 18.55 -4.90
CA LYS A 82 11.74 17.09 -4.69
C LYS A 82 12.65 16.83 -3.49
N ILE A 83 12.26 15.87 -2.65
CA ILE A 83 13.05 15.43 -1.49
C ILE A 83 14.10 14.41 -1.94
N ASP A 84 13.69 13.52 -2.79
CA ASP A 84 14.53 12.47 -3.38
C ASP A 84 14.03 12.10 -4.78
N GLY A 85 14.50 10.98 -5.33
CA GLY A 85 14.11 10.49 -6.65
C GLY A 85 12.80 9.68 -6.66
N ASP A 86 12.18 9.44 -5.51
CA ASP A 86 11.04 8.56 -5.35
C ASP A 86 9.73 9.17 -5.89
N ASP A 87 8.89 8.31 -6.46
CA ASP A 87 7.49 8.65 -6.71
C ASP A 87 6.64 8.33 -5.47
N HIS A 88 6.68 9.23 -4.51
CA HIS A 88 6.00 9.03 -3.22
C HIS A 88 4.52 8.75 -3.36
N LEU A 89 3.81 9.40 -4.30
CA LEU A 89 2.39 9.15 -4.48
C LEU A 89 2.10 7.76 -5.07
N ALA A 90 2.95 7.28 -5.97
CA ALA A 90 2.85 5.92 -6.49
C ALA A 90 3.17 4.87 -5.39
N LYS A 91 4.10 5.17 -4.48
CA LYS A 91 4.39 4.30 -3.32
C LYS A 91 3.24 4.28 -2.30
N VAL A 92 2.51 5.38 -2.12
CA VAL A 92 1.24 5.40 -1.37
C VAL A 92 0.21 4.48 -2.03
N ALA A 93 0.04 4.58 -3.35
CA ALA A 93 -0.87 3.73 -4.10
C ALA A 93 -0.48 2.25 -3.98
N TRP A 94 0.80 1.92 -4.10
CA TRP A 94 1.30 0.56 -3.90
C TRP A 94 0.90 -0.01 -2.54
N GLY A 95 1.07 0.76 -1.47
CA GLY A 95 0.67 0.34 -0.12
C GLY A 95 -0.81 0.01 -0.03
N ALA A 96 -1.69 0.84 -0.62
CA ALA A 96 -3.12 0.59 -0.65
C ALA A 96 -3.47 -0.66 -1.48
N PHE A 97 -2.84 -0.85 -2.65
CA PHE A 97 -3.03 -2.05 -3.47
C PHE A 97 -2.57 -3.32 -2.77
N ALA A 98 -1.43 -3.28 -2.07
CA ALA A 98 -0.96 -4.41 -1.28
C ALA A 98 -1.95 -4.78 -0.18
N LEU A 99 -2.49 -3.80 0.55
CA LEU A 99 -3.50 -4.04 1.59
C LEU A 99 -4.78 -4.64 1.01
N MET A 100 -5.30 -4.12 -0.10
CA MET A 100 -6.48 -4.70 -0.79
C MET A 100 -6.23 -6.14 -1.22
N HIS A 101 -5.03 -6.44 -1.73
CA HIS A 101 -4.65 -7.82 -2.08
C HIS A 101 -4.68 -8.73 -0.84
N TYR A 102 -4.12 -8.28 0.28
CA TYR A 102 -4.09 -9.08 1.50
C TYR A 102 -5.48 -9.32 2.10
N GLU A 103 -6.38 -8.36 1.99
CA GLU A 103 -7.78 -8.52 2.40
C GLU A 103 -8.50 -9.57 1.53
N GLU A 104 -8.26 -9.57 0.22
CA GLU A 104 -8.95 -10.45 -0.72
C GLU A 104 -8.41 -11.88 -0.69
N VAL A 105 -7.09 -12.05 -0.69
CA VAL A 105 -6.45 -13.37 -0.80
C VAL A 105 -6.39 -14.09 0.55
N GLY A 106 -6.54 -13.35 1.65
CA GLY A 106 -6.59 -13.89 3.03
C GLY A 106 -5.32 -14.60 3.48
N PRO A 107 -5.34 -15.21 4.67
CA PRO A 107 -4.69 -14.68 5.84
C PRO A 107 -3.21 -14.87 5.73
N VAL A 108 -2.56 -13.91 5.28
CA VAL A 108 -1.23 -13.66 5.80
C VAL A 108 -1.47 -13.17 7.22
N ASP A 109 -0.74 -13.69 8.17
CA ASP A 109 -0.70 -13.08 9.49
C ASP A 109 -0.13 -11.66 9.33
N LEU A 110 -1.04 -10.71 9.06
CA LEU A 110 -0.67 -9.33 8.76
C LEU A 110 -0.22 -8.59 10.02
N GLY A 111 0.16 -9.32 11.09
CA GLY A 111 0.54 -8.68 12.34
C GLY A 111 -0.53 -7.65 12.71
N THR A 112 -1.26 -7.98 13.61
CA THR A 112 -2.48 -7.47 14.15
C THR A 112 -2.71 -5.98 14.13
N LEU A 113 -3.66 -5.52 13.30
CA LEU A 113 -4.65 -4.62 13.88
C LEU A 113 -5.61 -5.50 14.68
N VAL A 114 -5.22 -5.87 15.88
CA VAL A 114 -6.14 -6.51 16.83
C VAL A 114 -7.26 -5.52 17.08
N PRO A 115 -8.53 -5.87 16.88
CA PRO A 115 -9.64 -5.02 17.25
C PRO A 115 -9.43 -4.48 18.66
N ARG A 116 -9.68 -3.20 18.86
CA ARG A 116 -9.35 -2.49 20.10
C ARG A 116 -9.95 -3.15 21.35
N ASP A 117 -11.09 -3.81 21.20
CA ASP A 117 -11.77 -4.61 22.21
C ASP A 117 -11.04 -5.91 22.60
N LYS A 118 -10.11 -6.35 21.75
CA LYS A 118 -9.29 -7.55 21.98
C LYS A 118 -7.84 -7.22 22.37
N LEU A 119 -7.49 -5.93 22.44
CA LEU A 119 -6.18 -5.53 22.91
C LEU A 119 -6.12 -5.70 24.45
N PRO A 120 -5.01 -6.22 25.00
CA PRO A 120 -4.79 -6.21 26.42
C PRO A 120 -4.79 -4.76 26.92
N PRO A 121 -5.23 -4.50 28.16
CA PRO A 121 -5.14 -3.17 28.74
C PRO A 121 -3.70 -2.65 28.62
N LEU A 122 -3.54 -1.40 28.20
CA LEU A 122 -2.23 -0.76 28.23
C LEU A 122 -1.77 -0.74 29.69
N ASP A 123 -0.68 -1.43 29.99
CA ASP A 123 -0.03 -1.31 31.27
C ASP A 123 0.29 0.17 31.49
N LYS A 124 -0.29 0.74 32.55
CA LYS A 124 0.11 2.09 32.96
C LYS A 124 1.61 2.06 33.20
N PRO A 125 2.38 3.05 32.72
CA PRO A 125 3.79 3.09 33.01
C PRO A 125 3.95 2.99 34.52
N SER A 126 4.60 1.92 34.98
CA SER A 126 4.95 1.77 36.38
C SER A 126 5.82 2.96 36.74
N SER A 127 5.33 3.80 37.67
CA SER A 127 6.13 4.84 38.30
C SER A 127 7.17 4.17 39.17
N SER A 128 8.33 3.87 38.63
CA SER A 128 9.54 3.52 39.38
C SER A 128 10.65 4.48 38.98
N SER A 129 10.92 5.31 39.98
CA SER A 129 12.05 6.19 40.21
C SER A 129 13.38 5.82 39.55
N SER A 130 13.97 6.86 38.91
CA SER A 130 15.38 7.28 38.95
C SER A 130 16.46 6.21 38.85
N SER A 131 17.21 6.28 37.75
CA SER A 131 18.66 6.54 37.82
C SER A 131 19.17 7.06 36.49
N SER A 132 19.82 8.17 36.59
CA SER A 132 20.58 8.88 35.56
C SER A 132 21.75 8.02 35.07
N SER A 133 21.85 7.85 33.76
CA SER A 133 23.14 7.76 33.09
C SER A 133 22.99 8.35 31.71
N SER A 134 23.60 9.51 31.55
CA SER A 134 23.85 10.18 30.29
C SER A 134 24.79 9.33 29.44
N SER A 135 24.31 8.87 28.31
CA SER A 135 25.15 8.59 27.17
C SER A 135 24.50 9.23 25.97
N SER A 136 25.14 10.32 25.54
CA SER A 136 24.90 10.97 24.28
C SER A 136 25.29 9.97 23.18
N GLU A 137 24.32 9.32 22.56
CA GLU A 137 24.53 8.67 21.30
C GLU A 137 24.21 9.66 20.20
N ASP A 138 25.23 9.99 19.44
CA ASP A 138 25.17 10.83 18.27
C ASP A 138 24.14 10.26 17.28
N TYR A 139 23.09 11.02 17.05
CA TYR A 139 22.15 10.76 15.97
C TYR A 139 22.86 11.04 14.63
N ASP A 140 23.25 10.01 13.93
CA ASP A 140 23.73 10.08 12.54
C ASP A 140 22.53 10.13 11.58
N PRO A 141 22.25 11.28 10.92
CA PRO A 141 21.10 11.41 10.02
C PRO A 141 21.31 10.74 8.65
N LYS A 142 22.39 10.01 8.43
CA LYS A 142 22.76 9.46 7.10
C LYS A 142 22.58 7.95 6.96
N GLY A 143 22.05 7.25 7.96
CA GLY A 143 22.02 5.80 8.00
C GLY A 143 20.71 5.10 7.63
N VAL A 144 19.63 5.79 7.29
CA VAL A 144 18.32 5.13 7.02
C VAL A 144 17.71 5.65 5.72
N LEU A 145 18.35 5.36 4.63
CA LEU A 145 17.73 5.39 3.29
C LEU A 145 17.98 4.04 2.61
N GLY A 146 17.22 3.08 3.03
CA GLY A 146 17.06 1.82 2.33
C GLY A 146 15.59 1.47 2.32
N PHE A 147 15.00 1.59 1.15
CA PHE A 147 13.67 1.21 0.61
C PHE A 147 12.85 2.37 0.15
#